data_77b70738cc7bbd25e50803a7410e3306
#
_entry.id   77b70738cc7bbd25e50803a7410e3306
#
_cell.length_a   1.000
_cell.length_b   1.000
_cell.length_c   1.000
_cell.angle_alpha   90.00
_cell.angle_beta   90.00
_cell.angle_gamma   90.00
#
_symmetry.space_group_name_H-M   'P 1'
#
loop_
_entity.id
_entity.type
_entity.pdbx_description
1 polymer ?
#
loop_
_entity_poly.entity_id
_entity_poly.type
_entity_poly.pdbx_seq_one_letter_code
_entity_poly.pdbx_strand_id
1 'polypeptide(L)'
;SNAAVPGKAQLLVFATPKAHGNYQGFEYDAIAIAYENSDIVDVLDISAFDGNAQSFVVHPDGRVVVDHSSEAWGNVYNFFGVLREHSDMSEKEINELSEKFKARRTDAMLLNLDGRNYYLVYEKSDIQDWMFLGLVQADIVNASMNSLQRSTILLVGAVVLCIAALLISFIIQKGRINLRKKDTEILYRDELFQKLSMN
;
A
#
# COMPACT_ATOMS: atom_id res chain seq x y z
N SER A 1 21.00 -21.25 -5.90
CA SER A 1 21.22 -21.77 -4.53
C SER A 1 21.93 -20.71 -3.72
N ASN A 2 21.29 -20.25 -2.64
CA ASN A 2 21.92 -19.39 -1.66
C ASN A 2 22.96 -20.17 -0.86
N ALA A 3 24.23 -19.86 -1.03
CA ALA A 3 25.30 -20.32 -0.16
C ALA A 3 25.65 -19.16 0.77
N ALA A 4 25.04 -19.10 1.93
CA ALA A 4 25.41 -18.13 2.96
C ALA A 4 26.70 -18.58 3.63
N VAL A 5 27.78 -17.83 3.43
CA VAL A 5 28.99 -17.93 4.22
C VAL A 5 28.98 -16.78 5.21
N PRO A 6 29.05 -17.02 6.54
CA PRO A 6 29.02 -15.96 7.54
C PRO A 6 30.11 -14.91 7.23
N GLY A 7 29.69 -13.63 7.11
CA GLY A 7 30.58 -12.49 6.85
C GLY A 7 30.95 -12.26 5.38
N LYS A 8 30.31 -12.94 4.42
CA LYS A 8 30.46 -12.67 2.98
C LYS A 8 29.11 -12.25 2.39
N ALA A 9 29.19 -11.41 1.33
CA ALA A 9 28.02 -11.00 0.56
C ALA A 9 27.26 -12.25 0.04
N GLN A 10 25.94 -12.25 0.20
CA GLN A 10 25.10 -13.28 -0.39
C GLN A 10 25.04 -13.05 -1.91
N LEU A 11 25.28 -14.10 -2.68
CA LEU A 11 25.24 -14.03 -4.14
C LEU A 11 24.03 -14.80 -4.67
N LEU A 12 23.27 -14.16 -5.53
CA LEU A 12 22.26 -14.81 -6.35
C LEU A 12 22.91 -15.24 -7.68
N VAL A 13 22.94 -16.55 -7.94
CA VAL A 13 23.59 -17.11 -9.13
C VAL A 13 22.54 -17.66 -10.09
N PHE A 14 22.48 -17.09 -11.28
CA PHE A 14 21.73 -17.62 -12.41
C PHE A 14 22.67 -18.43 -13.30
N ALA A 15 22.35 -19.67 -13.55
CA ALA A 15 23.16 -20.55 -14.40
C ALA A 15 22.29 -21.22 -15.47
N THR A 16 22.80 -21.29 -16.69
CA THR A 16 22.21 -22.10 -17.76
C THR A 16 23.06 -23.37 -17.98
N PRO A 17 22.49 -24.56 -17.73
CA PRO A 17 23.25 -25.82 -17.79
C PRO A 17 23.40 -26.38 -19.20
N LYS A 18 23.00 -25.68 -20.25
CA LYS A 18 23.00 -26.19 -21.63
C LYS A 18 23.89 -25.39 -22.59
N ALA A 19 24.76 -24.54 -22.08
CA ALA A 19 25.67 -23.78 -22.94
C ALA A 19 27.00 -24.51 -23.05
N HIS A 20 27.15 -25.39 -24.03
CA HIS A 20 28.44 -25.98 -24.38
C HIS A 20 29.18 -25.03 -25.29
N GLY A 21 30.44 -24.78 -25.02
CA GLY A 21 31.26 -23.93 -25.85
C GLY A 21 32.74 -23.99 -25.46
N ASN A 22 33.54 -23.27 -26.24
CA ASN A 22 34.95 -23.07 -25.95
C ASN A 22 35.27 -21.58 -25.98
N TYR A 23 35.84 -21.09 -24.90
CA TYR A 23 36.30 -19.72 -24.80
C TYR A 23 37.76 -19.70 -24.38
N GLN A 24 38.61 -19.13 -25.20
CA GLN A 24 40.07 -19.04 -24.98
C GLN A 24 40.73 -20.39 -24.63
N GLY A 25 40.26 -21.50 -25.24
CA GLY A 25 40.80 -22.83 -25.00
C GLY A 25 40.20 -23.58 -23.81
N PHE A 26 39.27 -22.98 -23.07
CA PHE A 26 38.51 -23.62 -21.99
C PHE A 26 37.16 -24.10 -22.49
N GLU A 27 36.88 -25.38 -22.32
CA GLU A 27 35.54 -25.94 -22.56
C GLU A 27 34.66 -25.60 -21.36
N TYR A 28 33.40 -25.17 -21.63
CA TYR A 28 32.41 -24.91 -20.61
C TYR A 28 31.07 -25.58 -20.93
N ASP A 29 30.39 -26.04 -19.90
CA ASP A 29 29.11 -26.72 -20.00
C ASP A 29 27.94 -25.85 -19.43
N ALA A 30 28.28 -24.74 -18.80
CA ALA A 30 27.32 -23.81 -18.25
C ALA A 30 27.86 -22.39 -18.26
N ILE A 31 26.97 -21.43 -18.37
CA ILE A 31 27.26 -20.01 -18.14
C ILE A 31 26.48 -19.58 -16.88
N ALA A 32 27.17 -18.93 -15.96
CA ALA A 32 26.55 -18.42 -14.75
C ALA A 32 26.82 -16.92 -14.60
N ILE A 33 25.81 -16.17 -14.16
CA ILE A 33 25.91 -14.77 -13.77
C ILE A 33 25.62 -14.71 -12.28
N ALA A 34 26.47 -14.05 -11.52
CA ALA A 34 26.28 -13.83 -10.10
C ALA A 34 26.04 -12.34 -9.83
N TYR A 35 25.01 -12.04 -9.06
CA TYR A 35 24.71 -10.71 -8.56
C TYR A 35 24.85 -10.71 -7.04
N GLU A 36 25.33 -9.62 -6.47
CA GLU A 36 25.22 -9.43 -5.02
C GLU A 36 23.75 -9.27 -4.64
N ASN A 37 23.34 -9.87 -3.52
CA ASN A 37 21.97 -9.79 -3.06
C ASN A 37 21.55 -8.33 -2.80
N SER A 38 22.48 -7.49 -2.33
CA SER A 38 22.30 -6.05 -2.15
C SER A 38 21.84 -5.33 -3.42
N ASP A 39 22.41 -5.66 -4.57
CA ASP A 39 22.07 -5.02 -5.85
C ASP A 39 20.62 -5.32 -6.28
N ILE A 40 20.14 -6.51 -5.92
CA ILE A 40 18.76 -6.94 -6.22
C ILE A 40 17.78 -6.37 -5.19
N VAL A 41 18.20 -6.30 -3.94
CA VAL A 41 17.43 -5.68 -2.86
C VAL A 41 17.15 -4.21 -3.18
N ASP A 42 18.13 -3.46 -3.68
CA ASP A 42 17.96 -2.05 -4.07
C ASP A 42 16.93 -1.88 -5.21
N VAL A 43 16.85 -2.83 -6.13
CA VAL A 43 15.81 -2.86 -7.20
C VAL A 43 14.43 -3.23 -6.67
N LEU A 44 14.40 -4.06 -5.63
CA LEU A 44 13.18 -4.51 -4.96
C LEU A 44 12.81 -3.63 -3.75
N ASP A 45 13.59 -2.56 -3.50
CA ASP A 45 13.30 -1.63 -2.41
C ASP A 45 11.91 -1.04 -2.60
N ILE A 46 10.97 -1.64 -1.91
CA ILE A 46 9.62 -1.10 -1.77
C ILE A 46 9.71 -0.03 -0.70
N SER A 47 10.02 1.19 -1.11
CA SER A 47 9.95 2.40 -0.26
C SER A 47 8.51 2.71 0.22
N ALA A 48 7.60 1.73 0.05
CA ALA A 48 6.25 1.78 0.54
C ALA A 48 6.27 1.87 2.08
N PHE A 49 5.39 2.69 2.60
CA PHE A 49 5.22 2.90 4.05
C PHE A 49 6.50 3.40 4.76
N ASP A 50 7.24 4.32 4.09
CA ASP A 50 8.46 4.93 4.65
C ASP A 50 9.53 3.91 5.05
N GLY A 51 9.69 2.84 4.29
CA GLY A 51 10.65 1.77 4.54
C GLY A 51 10.25 0.79 5.66
N ASN A 52 9.00 0.84 6.13
CA ASN A 52 8.50 -0.10 7.15
C ASN A 52 7.87 -1.37 6.55
N ALA A 53 7.89 -1.54 5.24
CA ALA A 53 7.52 -2.77 4.59
C ALA A 53 8.73 -3.70 4.49
N GLN A 54 8.52 -4.98 4.74
CA GLN A 54 9.51 -6.04 4.50
C GLN A 54 9.10 -6.77 3.23
N SER A 55 10.06 -7.06 2.37
CA SER A 55 9.79 -7.75 1.12
C SER A 55 10.69 -8.97 0.96
N PHE A 56 10.13 -9.98 0.34
CA PHE A 56 10.82 -11.23 0.04
C PHE A 56 10.52 -11.67 -1.38
N VAL A 57 11.47 -12.31 -2.00
CA VAL A 57 11.24 -13.14 -3.17
C VAL A 57 11.43 -14.58 -2.74
N VAL A 58 10.41 -15.41 -2.93
CA VAL A 58 10.44 -16.79 -2.50
C VAL A 58 10.09 -17.73 -3.64
N HIS A 59 10.63 -18.94 -3.59
CA HIS A 59 10.18 -20.04 -4.41
C HIS A 59 8.86 -20.61 -3.85
N PRO A 60 7.99 -21.26 -4.64
CA PRO A 60 6.70 -21.80 -4.15
C PRO A 60 6.80 -22.79 -2.98
N ASP A 61 7.96 -23.38 -2.74
CA ASP A 61 8.24 -24.23 -1.58
C ASP A 61 8.64 -23.45 -0.32
N GLY A 62 8.61 -22.11 -0.39
CA GLY A 62 8.92 -21.21 0.72
C GLY A 62 10.39 -20.84 0.86
N ARG A 63 11.31 -21.42 0.05
CA ARG A 63 12.72 -21.03 0.09
C ARG A 63 12.86 -19.56 -0.30
N VAL A 64 13.56 -18.80 0.51
CA VAL A 64 13.83 -17.38 0.26
C VAL A 64 14.94 -17.26 -0.77
N VAL A 65 14.68 -16.52 -1.82
CA VAL A 65 15.62 -16.19 -2.90
C VAL A 65 16.27 -14.83 -2.63
N VAL A 66 15.46 -13.85 -2.27
CA VAL A 66 15.88 -12.50 -1.88
C VAL A 66 15.16 -12.13 -0.60
N ASP A 67 15.90 -11.58 0.35
CA ASP A 67 15.41 -11.13 1.65
C ASP A 67 15.74 -9.65 1.80
N HIS A 68 14.71 -8.81 1.90
CA HIS A 68 14.77 -7.42 2.31
C HIS A 68 13.95 -7.26 3.60
N SER A 69 14.24 -8.11 4.58
CA SER A 69 13.68 -7.98 5.92
C SER A 69 14.56 -7.09 6.80
N SER A 70 13.94 -6.45 7.77
CA SER A 70 14.70 -5.91 8.91
C SER A 70 15.35 -7.08 9.67
N GLU A 71 16.48 -6.84 10.32
CA GLU A 71 17.25 -7.86 11.08
C GLU A 71 16.45 -8.61 12.18
N ALA A 72 15.15 -8.32 12.32
CA ALA A 72 14.30 -8.84 13.38
C ALA A 72 14.21 -10.37 13.43
N TRP A 73 14.30 -11.05 12.27
CA TRP A 73 14.22 -12.52 12.19
C TRP A 73 15.54 -13.16 11.72
N GLY A 74 16.62 -12.38 11.65
CA GLY A 74 17.91 -12.87 11.15
C GLY A 74 17.85 -13.28 9.68
N ASN A 75 18.72 -14.21 9.27
CA ASN A 75 18.72 -14.71 7.90
C ASN A 75 17.53 -15.66 7.68
N VAL A 76 16.54 -15.24 6.91
CA VAL A 76 15.37 -16.05 6.57
C VAL A 76 15.68 -16.96 5.39
N TYR A 77 15.82 -18.24 5.63
CA TYR A 77 16.05 -19.22 4.56
C TYR A 77 14.76 -19.82 3.99
N ASN A 78 13.71 -19.91 4.82
CA ASN A 78 12.42 -20.45 4.42
C ASN A 78 11.30 -19.70 5.12
N PHE A 79 10.41 -19.10 4.33
CA PHE A 79 9.32 -18.29 4.83
C PHE A 79 8.31 -19.08 5.66
N PHE A 80 7.99 -20.32 5.25
CA PHE A 80 7.09 -21.17 6.05
C PHE A 80 7.72 -21.61 7.37
N GLY A 81 9.07 -21.64 7.45
CA GLY A 81 9.79 -21.84 8.71
C GLY A 81 9.54 -20.69 9.69
N VAL A 82 9.64 -19.44 9.19
CA VAL A 82 9.33 -18.24 9.99
C VAL A 82 7.89 -18.27 10.49
N LEU A 83 6.93 -18.65 9.64
CA LEU A 83 5.53 -18.76 10.07
C LEU A 83 5.33 -19.80 11.18
N ARG A 84 6.03 -20.96 11.12
CA ARG A 84 5.95 -21.98 12.18
C ARG A 84 6.53 -21.53 13.50
N GLU A 85 7.57 -20.73 13.46
CA GLU A 85 8.30 -20.30 14.66
C GLU A 85 7.71 -19.06 15.30
N HIS A 86 7.21 -18.12 14.47
CA HIS A 86 6.84 -16.77 14.91
C HIS A 86 5.35 -16.45 14.78
N SER A 87 4.52 -17.30 14.12
CA SER A 87 3.10 -17.03 13.98
C SER A 87 2.21 -17.90 14.85
N ASP A 88 0.97 -17.44 15.04
CA ASP A 88 -0.09 -18.21 15.70
C ASP A 88 -0.79 -19.18 14.72
N MET A 89 -0.30 -19.30 13.50
CA MET A 89 -0.89 -20.16 12.47
C MET A 89 -0.72 -21.64 12.80
N SER A 90 -1.79 -22.39 12.63
CA SER A 90 -1.74 -23.84 12.70
C SER A 90 -1.01 -24.45 11.49
N GLU A 91 -0.45 -25.65 11.65
CA GLU A 91 0.17 -26.39 10.52
C GLU A 91 -0.79 -26.56 9.33
N LYS A 92 -2.10 -26.67 9.58
CA LYS A 92 -3.11 -26.75 8.52
C LYS A 92 -3.15 -25.47 7.69
N GLU A 93 -3.18 -24.30 8.34
CA GLU A 93 -3.21 -22.99 7.67
C GLU A 93 -1.92 -22.74 6.90
N ILE A 94 -0.75 -23.11 7.47
CA ILE A 94 0.55 -23.00 6.79
C ILE A 94 0.58 -23.91 5.54
N ASN A 95 0.04 -25.11 5.62
CA ASN A 95 -0.06 -26.02 4.49
C ASN A 95 -1.01 -25.47 3.41
N GLU A 96 -2.16 -24.91 3.80
CA GLU A 96 -3.08 -24.24 2.86
C GLU A 96 -2.42 -23.06 2.15
N LEU A 97 -1.63 -22.27 2.87
CA LEU A 97 -0.85 -21.17 2.29
C LEU A 97 0.22 -21.71 1.32
N SER A 98 0.91 -22.79 1.69
CA SER A 98 1.88 -23.47 0.82
C SER A 98 1.24 -23.95 -0.49
N GLU A 99 0.04 -24.51 -0.43
CA GLU A 99 -0.68 -24.93 -1.63
C GLU A 99 -1.11 -23.72 -2.50
N LYS A 100 -1.48 -22.59 -1.89
CA LYS A 100 -1.74 -21.35 -2.62
C LYS A 100 -0.48 -20.85 -3.34
N PHE A 101 0.69 -20.94 -2.73
CA PHE A 101 1.97 -20.57 -3.34
C PHE A 101 2.31 -21.48 -4.52
N LYS A 102 2.16 -22.81 -4.35
CA LYS A 102 2.35 -23.77 -5.44
C LYS A 102 1.38 -23.54 -6.60
N ALA A 103 0.15 -23.15 -6.29
CA ALA A 103 -0.86 -22.78 -7.28
C ALA A 103 -0.65 -21.35 -7.84
N ARG A 104 0.41 -20.64 -7.41
CA ARG A 104 0.78 -19.29 -7.86
C ARG A 104 -0.39 -18.30 -7.76
N ARG A 105 -1.13 -18.35 -6.68
CA ARG A 105 -2.24 -17.43 -6.42
C ARG A 105 -1.69 -16.13 -5.85
N THR A 106 -2.31 -15.04 -6.27
CA THR A 106 -2.16 -13.71 -5.66
C THR A 106 -3.25 -13.52 -4.64
N ASP A 107 -2.90 -13.12 -3.43
CA ASP A 107 -3.86 -12.90 -2.33
C ASP A 107 -3.22 -12.02 -1.25
N ALA A 108 -4.03 -11.62 -0.28
CA ALA A 108 -3.58 -10.90 0.92
C ALA A 108 -4.25 -11.48 2.15
N MET A 109 -3.53 -11.53 3.26
CA MET A 109 -4.07 -12.01 4.52
C MET A 109 -3.48 -11.25 5.71
N LEU A 110 -4.23 -11.24 6.80
CA LEU A 110 -3.72 -10.77 8.09
C LEU A 110 -3.13 -11.96 8.83
N LEU A 111 -1.96 -11.78 9.42
CA LEU A 111 -1.32 -12.78 10.26
C LEU A 111 -0.68 -12.12 11.48
N ASN A 112 -0.53 -12.87 12.56
CA ASN A 112 0.14 -12.43 13.76
C ASN A 112 1.54 -13.06 13.81
N LEU A 113 2.57 -12.21 13.95
CA LEU A 113 3.95 -12.63 14.13
C LEU A 113 4.48 -12.02 15.44
N ASP A 114 4.93 -12.83 16.36
CA ASP A 114 5.46 -12.42 17.67
C ASP A 114 4.53 -11.44 18.42
N GLY A 115 3.21 -11.68 18.35
CA GLY A 115 2.19 -10.86 19.00
C GLY A 115 1.86 -9.55 18.29
N ARG A 116 2.36 -9.32 17.05
CA ARG A 116 2.05 -8.16 16.24
C ARG A 116 1.31 -8.58 14.96
N ASN A 117 0.35 -7.78 14.57
CA ASN A 117 -0.43 -8.04 13.37
C ASN A 117 0.28 -7.47 12.13
N TYR A 118 0.37 -8.28 11.09
CA TYR A 118 0.96 -7.93 9.80
C TYR A 118 -0.02 -8.24 8.67
N TYR A 119 -0.07 -7.38 7.68
CA TYR A 119 -0.62 -7.71 6.38
C TYR A 119 0.46 -8.41 5.55
N LEU A 120 0.21 -9.65 5.16
CA LEU A 120 0.97 -10.38 4.17
C LEU A 120 0.26 -10.23 2.83
N VAL A 121 0.93 -9.66 1.85
CA VAL A 121 0.50 -9.64 0.45
C VAL A 121 1.46 -10.52 -0.33
N TYR A 122 0.96 -11.36 -1.19
CA TYR A 122 1.80 -12.20 -2.03
C TYR A 122 1.27 -12.26 -3.46
N GLU A 123 2.21 -12.20 -4.40
CA GLU A 123 1.92 -12.15 -5.82
C GLU A 123 2.89 -13.05 -6.61
N LYS A 124 2.37 -13.67 -7.66
CA LYS A 124 3.20 -14.45 -8.57
C LYS A 124 4.12 -13.55 -9.38
N SER A 125 5.36 -13.97 -9.58
CA SER A 125 6.27 -13.36 -10.53
C SER A 125 6.01 -13.88 -11.94
N ASP A 126 6.18 -13.04 -12.95
CA ASP A 126 6.25 -13.46 -14.34
C ASP A 126 7.62 -14.04 -14.71
N ILE A 127 8.63 -13.81 -13.85
CA ILE A 127 9.99 -14.31 -14.01
C ILE A 127 10.13 -15.57 -13.16
N GLN A 128 10.37 -16.71 -13.80
CA GLN A 128 10.49 -17.99 -13.10
C GLN A 128 9.22 -18.35 -12.30
N ASP A 129 9.32 -19.33 -11.41
CA ASP A 129 8.23 -19.75 -10.53
C ASP A 129 8.26 -19.01 -9.18
N TRP A 130 8.73 -17.78 -9.15
CA TRP A 130 8.87 -17.02 -7.90
C TRP A 130 7.57 -16.38 -7.45
N MET A 131 7.51 -16.09 -6.15
CA MET A 131 6.46 -15.32 -5.51
C MET A 131 7.10 -14.09 -4.86
N PHE A 132 6.51 -12.92 -5.08
CA PHE A 132 6.82 -11.71 -4.34
C PHE A 132 5.96 -11.66 -3.09
N LEU A 133 6.58 -11.39 -1.95
CA LEU A 133 5.90 -11.23 -0.69
C LEU A 133 6.20 -9.85 -0.12
N GLY A 134 5.15 -9.19 0.37
CA GLY A 134 5.24 -7.97 1.16
C GLY A 134 4.62 -8.18 2.54
N LEU A 135 5.34 -7.79 3.57
CA LEU A 135 4.89 -7.81 4.95
C LEU A 135 4.91 -6.39 5.51
N VAL A 136 3.77 -5.92 5.99
CA VAL A 136 3.64 -4.58 6.58
C VAL A 136 2.90 -4.69 7.92
N GLN A 137 3.39 -4.04 8.95
CA GLN A 137 2.67 -3.98 10.22
C GLN A 137 1.31 -3.31 10.05
N ALA A 138 0.26 -3.93 10.58
CA ALA A 138 -1.10 -3.43 10.46
C ALA A 138 -1.28 -2.03 11.07
N ASP A 139 -0.55 -1.72 12.13
CA ASP A 139 -0.58 -0.43 12.79
C ASP A 139 -0.09 0.70 11.87
N ILE A 140 0.94 0.44 11.07
CA ILE A 140 1.49 1.41 10.11
C ILE A 140 0.49 1.69 8.99
N VAL A 141 -0.12 0.64 8.46
CA VAL A 141 -1.18 0.75 7.44
C VAL A 141 -2.36 1.54 7.99
N ASN A 142 -2.83 1.19 9.19
CA ASN A 142 -3.96 1.85 9.84
C ASN A 142 -3.65 3.32 10.17
N ALA A 143 -2.44 3.64 10.62
CA ALA A 143 -2.02 5.01 10.89
C ALA A 143 -2.03 5.87 9.62
N SER A 144 -1.52 5.33 8.51
CA SER A 144 -1.52 6.00 7.20
C SER A 144 -2.95 6.21 6.68
N MET A 145 -3.83 5.23 6.82
CA MET A 145 -5.24 5.34 6.44
C MET A 145 -5.99 6.36 7.30
N ASN A 146 -5.76 6.38 8.60
CA ASN A 146 -6.40 7.33 9.52
C ASN A 146 -6.00 8.78 9.20
N SER A 147 -4.75 9.04 8.81
CA SER A 147 -4.28 10.37 8.41
C SER A 147 -4.99 10.87 7.16
N LEU A 148 -5.16 10.02 6.15
CA LEU A 148 -5.88 10.31 4.92
C LEU A 148 -7.37 10.55 5.19
N GLN A 149 -8.00 9.70 6.00
CA GLN A 149 -9.41 9.84 6.37
C GLN A 149 -9.68 11.15 7.12
N ARG A 150 -8.80 11.52 8.05
CA ARG A 150 -8.92 12.78 8.82
C ARG A 150 -8.81 14.00 7.91
N SER A 151 -7.88 14.02 6.98
CA SER A 151 -7.74 15.10 5.99
C SER A 151 -8.95 15.20 5.08
N THR A 152 -9.50 14.08 4.62
CA THR A 152 -10.71 14.04 3.78
C THR A 152 -11.95 14.57 4.54
N ILE A 153 -12.13 14.17 5.79
CA ILE A 153 -13.25 14.64 6.62
C ILE A 153 -13.19 16.16 6.83
N LEU A 154 -11.99 16.70 7.11
CA LEU A 154 -11.81 18.15 7.27
C LEU A 154 -12.12 18.91 5.97
N LEU A 155 -11.70 18.40 4.83
CA LEU A 155 -11.95 19.03 3.53
C LEU A 155 -13.45 19.02 3.20
N VAL A 156 -14.13 17.88 3.36
CA VAL A 156 -15.57 17.76 3.15
C VAL A 156 -16.33 18.68 4.12
N GLY A 157 -15.94 18.72 5.40
CA GLY A 157 -16.51 19.62 6.40
C GLY A 157 -16.38 21.09 6.01
N ALA A 158 -15.22 21.52 5.51
CA ALA A 158 -14.99 22.89 5.05
C ALA A 158 -15.90 23.25 3.85
N VAL A 159 -16.04 22.35 2.88
CA VAL A 159 -16.92 22.54 1.72
C VAL A 159 -18.38 22.70 2.16
N VAL A 160 -18.86 21.84 3.06
CA VAL A 160 -20.24 21.92 3.59
C VAL A 160 -20.48 23.25 4.32
N LEU A 161 -19.53 23.71 5.13
CA LEU A 161 -19.61 25.01 5.82
C LEU A 161 -19.66 26.18 4.83
N CYS A 162 -18.85 26.14 3.77
CA CYS A 162 -18.88 27.16 2.71
C CYS A 162 -20.24 27.22 2.02
N ILE A 163 -20.80 26.07 1.66
CA ILE A 163 -22.13 26.01 1.03
C ILE A 163 -23.20 26.55 1.98
N ALA A 164 -23.19 26.18 3.25
CA ALA A 164 -24.11 26.68 4.25
C ALA A 164 -24.01 28.21 4.39
N ALA A 165 -22.80 28.77 4.45
CA ALA A 165 -22.60 30.21 4.54
C ALA A 165 -23.14 30.97 3.31
N LEU A 166 -22.95 30.41 2.11
CA LEU A 166 -23.50 30.96 0.86
C LEU A 166 -25.02 30.94 0.88
N LEU A 167 -25.66 29.85 1.31
CA LEU A 167 -27.11 29.73 1.43
C LEU A 167 -27.68 30.74 2.42
N ILE A 168 -27.06 30.89 3.59
CA ILE A 168 -27.48 31.87 4.60
C ILE A 168 -27.37 33.30 4.06
N SER A 169 -26.25 33.61 3.39
CA SER A 169 -26.04 34.92 2.74
C SER A 169 -27.12 35.21 1.67
N PHE A 170 -27.44 34.20 0.87
CA PHE A 170 -28.48 34.31 -0.17
C PHE A 170 -29.87 34.56 0.47
N ILE A 171 -30.24 33.86 1.53
CA ILE A 171 -31.51 34.04 2.25
C ILE A 171 -31.60 35.45 2.82
N ILE A 172 -30.52 35.94 3.47
CA ILE A 172 -30.45 37.28 4.03
C ILE A 172 -30.63 38.35 2.94
N GLN A 173 -29.93 38.20 1.81
CA GLN A 173 -30.04 39.13 0.66
C GLN A 173 -31.48 39.15 0.09
N LYS A 174 -32.07 37.96 -0.10
CA LYS A 174 -33.45 37.84 -0.59
C LYS A 174 -34.45 38.46 0.36
N GLY A 175 -34.27 38.29 1.69
CA GLY A 175 -35.06 38.95 2.74
C GLY A 175 -34.96 40.47 2.67
N ARG A 176 -33.75 41.03 2.52
CA ARG A 176 -33.52 42.47 2.39
C ARG A 176 -34.18 43.10 1.16
N ILE A 177 -34.12 42.39 0.02
CA ILE A 177 -34.75 42.83 -1.23
C ILE A 177 -36.28 42.83 -1.09
N ASN A 178 -36.86 41.82 -0.46
CA ASN A 178 -38.33 41.77 -0.21
C ASN A 178 -38.81 42.85 0.73
N LEU A 179 -38.05 43.18 1.78
CA LEU A 179 -38.38 44.28 2.68
C LEU A 179 -38.36 45.63 1.94
N ARG A 180 -37.34 45.92 1.15
CA ARG A 180 -37.24 47.14 0.34
C ARG A 180 -38.40 47.28 -0.67
N LYS A 181 -38.86 46.18 -1.27
CA LYS A 181 -40.03 46.22 -2.16
C LYS A 181 -41.31 46.58 -1.41
N LYS A 182 -41.52 46.05 -0.21
CA LYS A 182 -42.69 46.40 0.61
C LYS A 182 -42.68 47.87 1.06
N ASP A 183 -41.54 48.39 1.46
CA ASP A 183 -41.38 49.80 1.85
C ASP A 183 -41.67 50.74 0.68
N THR A 184 -41.23 50.40 -0.53
CA THR A 184 -41.51 51.18 -1.75
C THR A 184 -42.97 51.13 -2.13
N GLU A 185 -43.64 50.01 -1.94
CA GLU A 185 -45.07 49.84 -2.24
C GLU A 185 -45.96 50.60 -1.25
N ILE A 186 -45.56 50.68 0.01
CA ILE A 186 -46.26 51.48 1.05
C ILE A 186 -46.11 52.97 0.74
N LEU A 187 -44.93 53.45 0.40
CA LEU A 187 -44.70 54.86 0.03
C LEU A 187 -45.52 55.27 -1.19
N TYR A 188 -45.58 54.42 -2.21
CA TYR A 188 -46.38 54.67 -3.41
C TYR A 188 -47.89 54.76 -3.14
N ARG A 189 -48.37 53.92 -2.23
CA ARG A 189 -49.78 53.99 -1.75
C ARG A 189 -50.09 55.26 -1.00
N ASP A 190 -49.23 55.71 -0.09
CA ASP A 190 -49.40 56.92 0.69
C ASP A 190 -49.37 58.19 -0.18
N GLU A 191 -48.51 58.25 -1.21
CA GLU A 191 -48.50 59.32 -2.21
C GLU A 191 -49.82 59.36 -3.05
N LEU A 192 -50.38 58.23 -3.42
CA LEU A 192 -51.65 58.12 -4.11
C LEU A 192 -52.80 58.57 -3.25
N PHE A 193 -52.81 58.19 -1.99
CA PHE A 193 -53.83 58.63 -1.02
C PHE A 193 -53.81 60.16 -0.79
N GLN A 194 -52.64 60.78 -0.64
CA GLN A 194 -52.50 62.23 -0.53
C GLN A 194 -52.97 62.97 -1.76
N LYS A 195 -52.65 62.48 -2.97
CA LYS A 195 -53.14 63.11 -4.23
C LYS A 195 -54.67 63.04 -4.38
N LEU A 196 -55.30 61.98 -3.89
CA LEU A 196 -56.72 61.77 -3.98
C LEU A 196 -57.48 62.59 -2.93
N SER A 197 -56.89 62.97 -1.79
CA SER A 197 -57.49 63.73 -0.70
C SER A 197 -57.39 65.25 -0.92
N MET A 198 -56.63 65.73 -1.90
CA MET A 198 -56.42 67.12 -2.21
C MET A 198 -57.29 67.66 -3.40
N ASN A 199 -58.12 66.80 -3.98
CA ASN A 199 -59.14 67.14 -5.01
C ASN A 199 -60.50 66.97 -4.45
#